data_c2fcd5c8150348dc08c893da9166534c
#
_entry.id   c2fcd5c8150348dc08c893da9166534c
#
_cell.length_a   1.000
_cell.length_b   1.000
_cell.length_c   1.000
_cell.angle_alpha   90.00
_cell.angle_beta   90.00
_cell.angle_gamma   90.00
#
_symmetry.space_group_name_H-M   'P 1'
#
loop_
_entity.id
_entity.type
_entity.pdbx_description
1 polymer ?
#
loop_
_entity_poly.entity_id
_entity_poly.type
_entity_poly.pdbx_seq_one_letter_code
_entity_poly.pdbx_strand_id
1 'polypeptide(L)'
;MRAAVYTLNSQDVTGQRAGVARQLEDCEALAGRLGWEVTHRYGDDELSASSGPTRPGFEAMLKAVADSQFGAVICWHPDRLVRSTEDLQQLIAMTDGGQVQLRTVNAMVAADLGLPAEPRAVTGCPAVTPACEPVVSGADAVAAAFRSDDLAAAVVQADGVGRTWITAPGRDVIAAVLAPRWSRWAAEQCRAAAAAMFGAVAASGQVDGARVGEAVTKAIRLTLFGVDDENGLWAAVQQRQPDGGDDVVGRLARAAPQCSDEELFLLASSVHGSGERGGVGQISDTFVWALLHLASDIGLAEKLRENPDDIPVFVEEIVRLHSTIQYPLRVALRDIRIGDLDLSAGEMFAVAAGAANREGDSGDRVNERACKHWGFGAGAHRCRANHLVRAVLRVLVEEWLARIHQCAVPEGFVPQYIPGRSALVELPLTWQT
;
A
#
# COMPACT_ATOMS: atom_id res chain seq x y z
N MET A 1 11.05 25.65 -19.75
CA MET A 1 9.74 25.09 -20.21
C MET A 1 8.64 25.80 -19.44
N ARG A 2 7.50 26.10 -20.06
CA ARG A 2 6.35 26.66 -19.35
C ARG A 2 5.60 25.56 -18.61
N ALA A 3 5.22 25.82 -17.36
CA ALA A 3 4.53 24.90 -16.50
C ALA A 3 3.25 25.50 -15.87
N ALA A 4 2.31 24.66 -15.54
CA ALA A 4 1.17 24.98 -14.71
C ALA A 4 1.31 24.33 -13.33
N VAL A 5 0.80 24.99 -12.28
CA VAL A 5 0.66 24.40 -10.94
C VAL A 5 -0.82 24.15 -10.68
N TYR A 6 -1.12 22.97 -10.14
CA TYR A 6 -2.44 22.62 -9.67
C TYR A 6 -2.43 22.34 -8.16
N THR A 7 -3.38 22.96 -7.45
CA THR A 7 -3.57 22.80 -6.00
C THR A 7 -4.99 22.37 -5.69
N LEU A 8 -5.18 21.57 -4.65
CA LEU A 8 -6.50 21.17 -4.16
C LEU A 8 -6.57 21.40 -2.66
N ASN A 9 -7.60 22.14 -2.22
CA ASN A 9 -7.90 22.33 -0.82
C ASN A 9 -8.74 21.16 -0.32
N SER A 10 -8.12 20.20 0.42
CA SER A 10 -8.87 19.18 1.15
C SER A 10 -9.41 19.78 2.45
N GLN A 11 -10.58 19.34 2.92
CA GLN A 11 -11.13 19.75 4.21
C GLN A 11 -10.12 19.46 5.32
N ASP A 12 -9.39 20.49 5.71
CA ASP A 12 -8.71 20.49 7.00
C ASP A 12 -9.72 20.98 8.04
N VAL A 13 -10.13 20.10 8.95
CA VAL A 13 -11.06 20.36 10.04
C VAL A 13 -10.57 21.50 10.95
N THR A 14 -9.32 21.92 10.78
CA THR A 14 -8.67 22.99 11.57
C THR A 14 -8.77 24.39 10.96
N GLY A 15 -9.37 24.53 9.74
CA GLY A 15 -9.69 25.85 9.16
C GLY A 15 -8.49 26.68 8.71
N GLN A 16 -7.30 26.11 8.55
CA GLN A 16 -6.12 26.83 8.12
C GLN A 16 -5.95 26.78 6.60
N ARG A 17 -6.20 27.89 5.92
CA ARG A 17 -5.80 28.14 4.50
C ARG A 17 -4.28 27.98 4.24
N ALA A 18 -3.50 27.69 5.28
CA ALA A 18 -2.06 27.46 5.22
C ALA A 18 -1.66 26.29 4.30
N GLY A 19 -2.52 25.29 4.12
CA GLY A 19 -2.23 24.11 3.31
C GLY A 19 -2.06 24.41 1.81
N VAL A 20 -2.94 25.22 1.21
CA VAL A 20 -2.89 25.56 -0.23
C VAL A 20 -1.71 26.50 -0.54
N ALA A 21 -1.48 27.50 0.33
CA ALA A 21 -0.33 28.40 0.15
C ALA A 21 1.01 27.63 0.17
N ARG A 22 1.14 26.69 1.11
CA ARG A 22 2.32 25.82 1.19
C ARG A 22 2.45 24.89 -0.01
N GLN A 23 1.35 24.27 -0.47
CA GLN A 23 1.37 23.45 -1.69
C GLN A 23 1.87 24.25 -2.89
N LEU A 24 1.39 25.50 -3.05
CA LEU A 24 1.82 26.37 -4.13
C LEU A 24 3.30 26.72 -4.04
N GLU A 25 3.75 27.09 -2.84
CA GLU A 25 5.17 27.47 -2.59
C GLU A 25 6.11 26.28 -2.88
N ASP A 26 5.77 25.08 -2.42
CA ASP A 26 6.56 23.87 -2.67
C ASP A 26 6.58 23.49 -4.17
N CYS A 27 5.45 23.64 -4.89
CA CYS A 27 5.38 23.41 -6.34
C CYS A 27 6.21 24.44 -7.13
N GLU A 28 6.18 25.70 -6.73
CA GLU A 28 7.00 26.76 -7.37
C GLU A 28 8.50 26.56 -7.11
N ALA A 29 8.85 26.11 -5.90
CA ALA A 29 10.22 25.73 -5.57
C ALA A 29 10.71 24.55 -6.42
N LEU A 30 9.85 23.56 -6.67
CA LEU A 30 10.15 22.44 -7.57
C LEU A 30 10.34 22.94 -9.02
N ALA A 31 9.45 23.80 -9.52
CA ALA A 31 9.58 24.41 -10.84
C ALA A 31 10.94 25.12 -11.00
N GLY A 32 11.33 25.90 -9.99
CA GLY A 32 12.61 26.59 -9.96
C GLY A 32 13.82 25.65 -10.07
N ARG A 33 13.78 24.53 -9.32
CA ARG A 33 14.83 23.48 -9.39
C ARG A 33 14.92 22.82 -10.77
N LEU A 34 13.78 22.66 -11.44
CA LEU A 34 13.70 22.06 -12.79
C LEU A 34 14.00 23.04 -13.92
N GLY A 35 14.21 24.32 -13.60
CA GLY A 35 14.38 25.39 -14.61
C GLY A 35 13.10 25.65 -15.40
N TRP A 36 11.92 25.44 -14.79
CA TRP A 36 10.63 25.68 -15.42
C TRP A 36 10.02 27.01 -14.96
N GLU A 37 9.30 27.65 -15.87
CA GLU A 37 8.59 28.89 -15.60
C GLU A 37 7.11 28.59 -15.31
N VAL A 38 6.63 28.90 -14.11
CA VAL A 38 5.21 28.73 -13.75
C VAL A 38 4.41 29.86 -14.38
N THR A 39 3.67 29.53 -15.43
CA THR A 39 2.86 30.50 -16.20
C THR A 39 1.36 30.47 -15.84
N HIS A 40 0.89 29.36 -15.29
CA HIS A 40 -0.51 29.15 -14.94
C HIS A 40 -0.64 28.51 -13.54
N ARG A 41 -1.73 28.89 -12.85
CA ARG A 41 -2.09 28.32 -11.56
C ARG A 41 -3.56 27.94 -11.58
N TYR A 42 -3.87 26.70 -11.25
CA TYR A 42 -5.21 26.17 -11.14
C TYR A 42 -5.43 25.65 -9.72
N GLY A 43 -6.69 25.69 -9.26
CA GLY A 43 -7.01 25.17 -7.95
C GLY A 43 -8.51 24.91 -7.80
N ASP A 44 -8.85 23.93 -6.97
CA ASP A 44 -10.22 23.61 -6.59
C ASP A 44 -10.35 23.51 -5.08
N ASP A 45 -11.55 23.80 -4.56
CA ASP A 45 -11.91 23.68 -3.15
C ASP A 45 -12.91 22.53 -2.97
N GLU A 46 -12.66 21.63 -2.03
CA GLU A 46 -13.58 20.52 -1.69
C GLU A 46 -14.92 20.98 -1.05
N LEU A 47 -15.05 22.25 -0.69
CA LEU A 47 -16.24 22.80 -0.04
C LEU A 47 -17.49 22.88 -0.93
N SER A 48 -17.41 22.59 -2.22
CA SER A 48 -18.56 22.59 -3.13
C SER A 48 -19.27 21.23 -3.22
N ALA A 49 -19.11 20.33 -2.26
CA ALA A 49 -19.72 18.99 -2.23
C ALA A 49 -21.26 18.96 -2.11
N SER A 50 -21.94 20.11 -2.09
CA SER A 50 -23.43 20.18 -2.10
C SER A 50 -24.05 20.11 -3.51
N SER A 51 -23.25 20.15 -4.59
CA SER A 51 -23.73 20.19 -5.98
C SER A 51 -23.07 19.19 -6.94
N GLY A 52 -22.45 18.11 -6.43
CA GLY A 52 -21.71 17.13 -7.23
C GLY A 52 -20.22 17.50 -7.40
N PRO A 53 -19.36 16.54 -7.78
CA PRO A 53 -17.92 16.75 -7.81
C PRO A 53 -17.50 17.52 -9.08
N THR A 54 -17.85 18.78 -9.21
CA THR A 54 -17.30 19.63 -10.27
C THR A 54 -15.95 20.19 -9.82
N ARG A 55 -14.91 19.98 -10.63
CA ARG A 55 -13.54 20.48 -10.45
C ARG A 55 -13.19 21.46 -11.57
N PRO A 56 -13.75 22.68 -11.53
CA PRO A 56 -13.61 23.65 -12.62
C PRO A 56 -12.15 24.02 -12.89
N GLY A 57 -11.30 24.05 -11.85
CA GLY A 57 -9.86 24.29 -11.99
C GLY A 57 -9.16 23.14 -12.69
N PHE A 58 -9.50 21.88 -12.38
CA PHE A 58 -8.97 20.70 -13.04
C PHE A 58 -9.40 20.64 -14.52
N GLU A 59 -10.68 20.85 -14.80
CA GLU A 59 -11.21 20.88 -16.18
C GLU A 59 -10.57 22.00 -17.01
N ALA A 60 -10.40 23.20 -16.42
CA ALA A 60 -9.73 24.31 -17.08
C ALA A 60 -8.24 24.00 -17.39
N MET A 61 -7.55 23.30 -16.47
CA MET A 61 -6.19 22.84 -16.67
C MET A 61 -6.13 21.84 -17.83
N LEU A 62 -7.01 20.83 -17.86
CA LEU A 62 -7.05 19.84 -18.94
C LEU A 62 -7.27 20.49 -20.31
N LYS A 63 -8.19 21.46 -20.38
CA LYS A 63 -8.43 22.22 -21.60
C LYS A 63 -7.21 23.01 -22.05
N ALA A 64 -6.51 23.67 -21.12
CA ALA A 64 -5.31 24.43 -21.44
C ALA A 64 -4.16 23.56 -21.91
N VAL A 65 -4.07 22.30 -21.42
CA VAL A 65 -3.16 21.28 -21.95
C VAL A 65 -3.53 20.91 -23.38
N ALA A 66 -4.79 20.62 -23.66
CA ALA A 66 -5.25 20.31 -25.01
C ALA A 66 -4.94 21.46 -25.99
N ASP A 67 -5.02 22.70 -25.52
CA ASP A 67 -4.68 23.91 -26.27
C ASP A 67 -3.15 24.19 -26.30
N SER A 68 -2.29 23.28 -25.77
CA SER A 68 -0.82 23.39 -25.75
C SER A 68 -0.29 24.68 -25.10
N GLN A 69 -0.99 25.21 -24.11
CA GLN A 69 -0.61 26.47 -23.46
C GLN A 69 0.66 26.35 -22.61
N PHE A 70 0.96 25.14 -22.10
CA PHE A 70 2.16 24.81 -21.35
C PHE A 70 2.54 23.34 -21.58
N GLY A 71 3.82 23.00 -21.34
CA GLY A 71 4.36 21.65 -21.56
C GLY A 71 4.56 20.84 -20.28
N ALA A 72 4.18 21.37 -19.12
CA ALA A 72 4.31 20.67 -17.85
C ALA A 72 3.20 21.03 -16.85
N VAL A 73 2.83 20.08 -16.01
CA VAL A 73 1.94 20.27 -14.85
C VAL A 73 2.69 19.85 -13.59
N ILE A 74 2.62 20.66 -12.55
CA ILE A 74 3.17 20.39 -11.23
C ILE A 74 2.02 20.38 -10.22
N CYS A 75 1.95 19.36 -9.37
CA CYS A 75 1.08 19.32 -8.21
C CYS A 75 1.83 18.88 -6.96
N TRP A 76 1.26 19.12 -5.81
CA TRP A 76 1.91 18.79 -4.54
C TRP A 76 1.97 17.27 -4.30
N HIS A 77 0.90 16.54 -4.67
CA HIS A 77 0.81 15.07 -4.57
C HIS A 77 -0.17 14.55 -5.64
N PRO A 78 0.01 13.33 -6.21
CA PRO A 78 -0.88 12.78 -7.23
C PRO A 78 -2.35 12.71 -6.82
N ASP A 79 -2.67 12.50 -5.52
CA ASP A 79 -4.02 12.49 -5.00
C ASP A 79 -4.77 13.83 -5.16
N ARG A 80 -4.01 14.91 -5.41
CA ARG A 80 -4.59 16.23 -5.73
C ARG A 80 -5.11 16.30 -7.16
N LEU A 81 -4.55 15.48 -8.05
CA LEU A 81 -4.98 15.38 -9.45
C LEU A 81 -5.99 14.27 -9.67
N VAL A 82 -5.75 13.07 -9.12
CA VAL A 82 -6.55 11.86 -9.35
C VAL A 82 -7.52 11.65 -8.21
N ARG A 83 -8.82 11.73 -8.50
CA ARG A 83 -9.93 11.47 -7.57
C ARG A 83 -10.87 10.38 -8.06
N SER A 84 -10.79 10.06 -9.36
CA SER A 84 -11.58 9.04 -10.00
C SER A 84 -10.76 8.30 -11.04
N THR A 85 -11.24 7.13 -11.48
CA THR A 85 -10.65 6.40 -12.59
C THR A 85 -10.67 7.21 -13.89
N GLU A 86 -11.67 8.06 -14.05
CA GLU A 86 -11.82 8.94 -15.22
C GLU A 86 -10.76 10.03 -15.23
N ASP A 87 -10.48 10.67 -14.08
CA ASP A 87 -9.36 11.62 -13.92
C ASP A 87 -8.03 10.96 -14.32
N LEU A 88 -7.79 9.74 -13.83
CA LEU A 88 -6.57 8.99 -14.14
C LEU A 88 -6.44 8.71 -15.64
N GLN A 89 -7.52 8.27 -16.28
CA GLN A 89 -7.52 8.00 -17.74
C GLN A 89 -7.24 9.27 -18.55
N GLN A 90 -7.80 10.41 -18.15
CA GLN A 90 -7.56 11.70 -18.80
C GLN A 90 -6.09 12.14 -18.63
N LEU A 91 -5.51 11.96 -17.44
CA LEU A 91 -4.11 12.28 -17.19
C LEU A 91 -3.14 11.37 -17.98
N ILE A 92 -3.44 10.07 -18.06
CA ILE A 92 -2.67 9.12 -18.87
C ILE A 92 -2.72 9.54 -20.35
N ALA A 93 -3.90 9.82 -20.89
CA ALA A 93 -4.07 10.24 -22.27
C ALA A 93 -3.27 11.52 -22.60
N MET A 94 -3.11 12.45 -21.65
CA MET A 94 -2.33 13.65 -21.80
C MET A 94 -0.81 13.39 -21.78
N THR A 95 -0.35 12.45 -20.96
CA THR A 95 1.07 12.12 -20.79
C THR A 95 1.56 11.16 -21.88
N ASP A 96 0.75 10.19 -22.30
CA ASP A 96 1.10 9.19 -23.32
C ASP A 96 1.38 9.83 -24.71
N GLY A 97 0.76 10.97 -24.99
CA GLY A 97 1.04 11.74 -26.21
C GLY A 97 2.34 12.52 -26.16
N GLY A 98 3.10 12.51 -25.07
CA GLY A 98 4.29 13.35 -24.88
C GLY A 98 4.00 14.85 -24.85
N GLN A 99 2.72 15.23 -24.77
CA GLN A 99 2.29 16.63 -24.85
C GLN A 99 2.61 17.41 -23.58
N VAL A 100 2.56 16.73 -22.40
CA VAL A 100 2.75 17.34 -21.10
C VAL A 100 3.57 16.45 -20.19
N GLN A 101 4.53 17.04 -19.48
CA GLN A 101 5.24 16.40 -18.39
C GLN A 101 4.51 16.65 -17.06
N LEU A 102 4.21 15.59 -16.32
CA LEU A 102 3.62 15.69 -14.99
C LEU A 102 4.73 15.55 -13.93
N ARG A 103 4.75 16.45 -12.94
CA ARG A 103 5.67 16.43 -11.80
C ARG A 103 4.92 16.64 -10.49
N THR A 104 5.43 16.03 -9.43
CA THR A 104 4.84 16.18 -8.10
C THR A 104 5.92 16.49 -7.06
N VAL A 105 5.56 17.27 -6.05
CA VAL A 105 6.48 17.59 -4.94
C VAL A 105 6.71 16.35 -4.07
N ASN A 106 5.65 15.61 -3.78
CA ASN A 106 5.62 14.58 -2.74
C ASN A 106 5.44 13.14 -3.25
N ALA A 107 5.46 12.94 -4.56
CA ALA A 107 5.55 11.60 -5.15
C ALA A 107 6.25 11.69 -6.50
N MET A 108 7.13 10.73 -6.78
CA MET A 108 7.71 10.61 -8.11
C MET A 108 6.68 9.97 -9.04
N VAL A 109 6.33 10.67 -10.12
CA VAL A 109 5.57 10.11 -11.24
C VAL A 109 6.55 9.42 -12.18
N ALA A 110 6.11 8.40 -12.92
CA ALA A 110 6.94 7.66 -13.86
C ALA A 110 7.79 8.58 -14.77
N ALA A 111 7.23 9.74 -15.15
CA ALA A 111 7.93 10.76 -15.92
C ALA A 111 9.08 11.47 -15.17
N ASP A 112 9.06 11.53 -13.83
CA ASP A 112 10.15 12.11 -13.02
C ASP A 112 11.38 11.20 -12.98
N LEU A 113 11.16 9.90 -13.29
CA LEU A 113 12.18 8.87 -13.30
C LEU A 113 12.86 8.74 -14.68
N GLY A 114 12.48 9.56 -15.65
CA GLY A 114 12.99 9.48 -17.04
C GLY A 114 12.52 8.22 -17.78
N LEU A 115 11.39 7.63 -17.35
CA LEU A 115 10.90 6.38 -17.89
C LEU A 115 10.33 6.57 -19.31
N PRO A 116 10.53 5.61 -20.24
CA PRO A 116 9.91 5.64 -21.55
C PRO A 116 8.38 5.55 -21.42
N ALA A 117 7.67 6.24 -22.31
CA ALA A 117 6.20 6.36 -22.28
C ALA A 117 5.42 5.04 -22.53
N GLU A 118 6.10 3.95 -22.86
CA GLU A 118 5.47 2.64 -23.03
C GLU A 118 5.98 1.62 -22.01
N PRO A 119 5.11 1.13 -21.10
CA PRO A 119 5.45 -0.01 -20.26
C PRO A 119 5.56 -1.25 -21.16
N ARG A 120 6.72 -1.90 -21.19
CA ARG A 120 6.82 -3.24 -21.77
C ARG A 120 5.93 -4.17 -20.96
N ALA A 121 4.84 -4.62 -21.58
CA ALA A 121 3.89 -5.54 -20.99
C ALA A 121 4.60 -6.81 -20.52
N VAL A 122 4.63 -7.03 -19.22
CA VAL A 122 4.97 -8.32 -18.64
C VAL A 122 3.73 -9.19 -18.77
N THR A 123 3.79 -10.15 -19.69
CA THR A 123 2.71 -11.10 -19.95
C THR A 123 2.40 -11.92 -18.70
N GLY A 124 1.15 -11.89 -18.23
CA GLY A 124 0.60 -12.81 -17.25
C GLY A 124 0.29 -12.27 -15.85
N CYS A 125 0.53 -10.99 -15.55
CA CYS A 125 0.07 -10.37 -14.31
C CYS A 125 -1.00 -9.32 -14.63
N PRO A 126 -2.14 -9.26 -13.91
CA PRO A 126 -3.05 -8.14 -14.06
C PRO A 126 -2.29 -6.87 -13.70
N ALA A 127 -2.38 -5.88 -14.56
CA ALA A 127 -1.58 -4.67 -14.67
C ALA A 127 -1.37 -3.87 -13.37
N VAL A 128 -0.49 -4.35 -12.51
CA VAL A 128 0.21 -3.47 -11.57
C VAL A 128 1.49 -3.06 -12.27
N THR A 129 1.48 -1.90 -12.92
CA THR A 129 2.67 -1.31 -13.51
C THR A 129 3.65 -0.98 -12.39
N PRO A 130 4.95 -1.32 -12.52
CA PRO A 130 5.93 -0.91 -11.53
C PRO A 130 6.00 0.63 -11.49
N ALA A 131 6.11 1.19 -10.30
CA ALA A 131 6.24 2.63 -10.11
C ALA A 131 7.62 3.16 -10.56
N CYS A 132 8.49 2.30 -11.09
CA CYS A 132 9.89 2.62 -11.38
C CYS A 132 10.46 1.64 -12.42
N GLU A 133 11.27 2.13 -13.34
CA GLU A 133 12.18 1.35 -14.19
C GLU A 133 13.63 1.75 -13.86
N PRO A 134 14.62 0.87 -14.01
CA PRO A 134 14.51 -0.50 -14.54
C PRO A 134 13.84 -1.48 -13.58
N VAL A 135 13.35 -2.61 -14.12
CA VAL A 135 12.67 -3.67 -13.36
C VAL A 135 13.50 -4.94 -13.38
N VAL A 136 13.89 -5.41 -12.20
CA VAL A 136 14.48 -6.74 -12.02
C VAL A 136 13.36 -7.78 -12.03
N SER A 137 13.38 -8.68 -13.00
CA SER A 137 12.41 -9.77 -13.18
C SER A 137 13.08 -11.13 -13.27
N GLY A 138 12.28 -12.21 -13.14
CA GLY A 138 12.77 -13.57 -13.05
C GLY A 138 13.17 -13.97 -11.62
N ALA A 139 12.80 -15.20 -11.20
CA ALA A 139 12.92 -15.65 -9.81
C ALA A 139 14.34 -15.57 -9.25
N ASP A 140 15.35 -15.91 -10.05
CA ASP A 140 16.76 -15.89 -9.62
C ASP A 140 17.28 -14.45 -9.43
N ALA A 141 16.97 -13.55 -10.35
CA ALA A 141 17.36 -12.14 -10.26
C ALA A 141 16.63 -11.43 -9.09
N VAL A 142 15.34 -11.72 -8.89
CA VAL A 142 14.56 -11.27 -7.72
C VAL A 142 15.17 -11.78 -6.43
N ALA A 143 15.58 -13.05 -6.39
CA ALA A 143 16.27 -13.64 -5.23
C ALA A 143 17.60 -12.95 -4.95
N ALA A 144 18.39 -12.64 -5.98
CA ALA A 144 19.66 -11.91 -5.86
C ALA A 144 19.42 -10.48 -5.34
N ALA A 145 18.44 -9.76 -5.89
CA ALA A 145 18.08 -8.41 -5.46
C ALA A 145 17.65 -8.35 -3.98
N PHE A 146 16.90 -9.35 -3.50
CA PHE A 146 16.49 -9.39 -2.09
C PHE A 146 17.61 -9.73 -1.11
N ARG A 147 18.65 -10.43 -1.54
CA ARG A 147 19.73 -10.89 -0.67
C ARG A 147 20.98 -10.03 -0.72
N SER A 148 21.07 -9.10 -1.68
CA SER A 148 22.25 -8.26 -1.83
C SER A 148 22.32 -7.21 -0.71
N ASP A 149 23.48 -7.13 -0.06
CA ASP A 149 23.80 -6.07 0.90
C ASP A 149 24.17 -4.74 0.20
N ASP A 150 24.38 -4.78 -1.11
CA ASP A 150 24.66 -3.60 -1.94
C ASP A 150 23.41 -2.84 -2.36
N LEU A 151 22.24 -3.28 -1.90
CA LEU A 151 20.95 -2.69 -2.19
C LEU A 151 20.25 -2.20 -0.92
N ALA A 152 19.84 -0.94 -0.93
CA ALA A 152 18.96 -0.41 0.10
C ALA A 152 17.50 -0.48 -0.33
N ALA A 153 16.59 -0.69 0.62
CA ALA A 153 15.18 -0.49 0.33
C ALA A 153 14.94 1.00 0.08
N ALA A 154 14.25 1.31 -1.00
CA ALA A 154 13.79 2.65 -1.30
C ALA A 154 12.33 2.80 -0.87
N VAL A 155 12.01 3.95 -0.31
CA VAL A 155 10.65 4.40 -0.06
C VAL A 155 10.54 5.76 -0.71
N VAL A 156 9.50 5.97 -1.50
CA VAL A 156 9.18 7.30 -2.01
C VAL A 156 8.63 8.08 -0.81
N GLN A 157 9.36 9.10 -0.39
CA GLN A 157 8.97 10.01 0.69
C GLN A 157 8.48 11.33 0.08
N ALA A 158 7.79 12.12 0.89
CA ALA A 158 7.26 13.42 0.49
C ALA A 158 8.31 14.41 -0.05
N ASP A 159 9.57 14.23 0.33
CA ASP A 159 10.72 15.05 -0.04
C ASP A 159 11.64 14.40 -1.09
N GLY A 160 11.20 13.30 -1.70
CA GLY A 160 11.93 12.56 -2.73
C GLY A 160 12.19 11.10 -2.37
N VAL A 161 13.06 10.44 -3.14
CA VAL A 161 13.47 9.07 -2.88
C VAL A 161 14.37 9.03 -1.66
N GLY A 162 13.83 8.56 -0.55
CA GLY A 162 14.58 8.32 0.69
C GLY A 162 15.02 6.86 0.81
N ARG A 163 16.14 6.63 1.48
CA ARG A 163 16.43 5.32 2.08
C ARG A 163 15.36 5.01 3.12
N THR A 164 15.12 3.73 3.43
CA THR A 164 14.20 3.40 4.51
C THR A 164 14.54 4.21 5.75
N TRP A 165 13.56 4.94 6.25
CA TRP A 165 13.65 5.72 7.47
C TRP A 165 13.83 4.85 8.74
N ILE A 166 13.55 3.54 8.66
CA ILE A 166 13.81 2.60 9.73
C ILE A 166 15.20 1.99 9.53
N THR A 167 16.11 2.36 10.40
CA THR A 167 17.48 1.81 10.45
C THR A 167 17.49 0.31 10.76
N ALA A 168 18.59 -0.38 10.48
CA ALA A 168 18.75 -1.79 10.82
C ALA A 168 18.47 -2.08 12.31
N PRO A 169 19.00 -1.33 13.29
CA PRO A 169 18.65 -1.49 14.71
C PRO A 169 17.16 -1.34 14.98
N GLY A 170 16.48 -0.35 14.42
CA GLY A 170 15.02 -0.17 14.58
C GLY A 170 14.22 -1.36 14.04
N ARG A 171 14.65 -1.95 12.94
CA ARG A 171 14.03 -3.16 12.37
C ARG A 171 14.19 -4.38 13.29
N ASP A 172 15.32 -4.50 13.98
CA ASP A 172 15.55 -5.60 14.92
C ASP A 172 14.71 -5.42 16.19
N VAL A 173 14.51 -4.18 16.65
CA VAL A 173 13.56 -3.86 17.73
C VAL A 173 12.14 -4.31 17.34
N ILE A 174 11.66 -3.96 16.15
CA ILE A 174 10.35 -4.40 15.65
C ILE A 174 10.28 -5.93 15.62
N ALA A 175 11.32 -6.61 15.11
CA ALA A 175 11.35 -8.07 15.04
C ALA A 175 11.26 -8.73 16.44
N ALA A 176 11.94 -8.16 17.42
CA ALA A 176 11.90 -8.64 18.80
C ALA A 176 10.51 -8.43 19.44
N VAL A 177 9.90 -7.27 19.21
CA VAL A 177 8.57 -6.94 19.72
C VAL A 177 7.50 -7.82 19.10
N LEU A 178 7.59 -8.09 17.79
CA LEU A 178 6.65 -8.91 17.02
C LEU A 178 7.11 -10.39 16.92
N ALA A 179 7.81 -10.87 17.94
CA ALA A 179 8.29 -12.26 17.98
C ALA A 179 7.14 -13.27 17.83
N PRO A 180 7.38 -14.49 17.30
CA PRO A 180 6.33 -15.44 16.93
C PRO A 180 5.35 -15.78 18.07
N ARG A 181 5.83 -15.87 19.32
CA ARG A 181 4.98 -16.16 20.48
C ARG A 181 4.00 -15.01 20.75
N TRP A 182 4.49 -13.78 20.75
CA TRP A 182 3.64 -12.60 20.93
C TRP A 182 2.69 -12.41 19.75
N SER A 183 3.16 -12.58 18.52
CA SER A 183 2.31 -12.46 17.32
C SER A 183 1.11 -13.41 17.37
N ARG A 184 1.28 -14.65 17.83
CA ARG A 184 0.16 -15.58 18.02
C ARG A 184 -0.80 -15.13 19.12
N TRP A 185 -0.26 -14.66 20.24
CA TRP A 185 -1.10 -14.11 21.31
C TRP A 185 -1.89 -12.88 20.84
N ALA A 186 -1.22 -11.94 20.17
CA ALA A 186 -1.83 -10.73 19.61
C ALA A 186 -2.94 -11.04 18.59
N ALA A 187 -2.74 -12.04 17.74
CA ALA A 187 -3.75 -12.49 16.80
C ALA A 187 -4.99 -13.05 17.53
N GLU A 188 -4.80 -13.81 18.62
CA GLU A 188 -5.93 -14.30 19.43
C GLU A 188 -6.69 -13.14 20.12
N GLN A 189 -6.02 -12.04 20.48
CA GLN A 189 -6.72 -10.84 20.96
C GLN A 189 -7.62 -10.21 19.88
N CYS A 190 -7.24 -10.30 18.60
CA CYS A 190 -8.06 -9.83 17.49
C CYS A 190 -9.30 -10.71 17.24
N ARG A 191 -9.32 -11.97 17.73
CA ARG A 191 -10.40 -12.94 17.49
C ARG A 191 -11.76 -12.43 17.95
N ALA A 192 -11.86 -11.91 19.16
CA ALA A 192 -13.12 -11.43 19.72
C ALA A 192 -13.70 -10.27 18.89
N ALA A 193 -12.85 -9.33 18.45
CA ALA A 193 -13.28 -8.22 17.60
C ALA A 193 -13.73 -8.70 16.21
N ALA A 194 -12.98 -9.63 15.60
CA ALA A 194 -13.35 -10.26 14.33
C ALA A 194 -14.68 -11.03 14.45
N ALA A 195 -14.84 -11.82 15.50
CA ALA A 195 -16.04 -12.58 15.77
C ALA A 195 -17.29 -11.69 15.89
N ALA A 196 -17.20 -10.61 16.65
CA ALA A 196 -18.30 -9.65 16.81
C ALA A 196 -18.63 -8.93 15.49
N MET A 197 -17.63 -8.49 14.76
CA MET A 197 -17.78 -7.80 13.48
C MET A 197 -18.41 -8.72 12.42
N PHE A 198 -17.86 -9.93 12.21
CA PHE A 198 -18.39 -10.86 11.22
C PHE A 198 -19.76 -11.43 11.62
N GLY A 199 -20.06 -11.53 12.93
CA GLY A 199 -21.41 -11.86 13.41
C GLY A 199 -22.44 -10.79 13.02
N ALA A 200 -22.08 -9.51 13.11
CA ALA A 200 -22.95 -8.43 12.66
C ALA A 200 -23.11 -8.41 11.13
N VAL A 201 -22.02 -8.67 10.41
CA VAL A 201 -22.03 -8.77 8.94
C VAL A 201 -22.88 -9.96 8.49
N ALA A 202 -22.78 -11.13 9.13
CA ALA A 202 -23.51 -12.34 8.77
C ALA A 202 -25.03 -12.12 8.70
N ALA A 203 -25.57 -11.30 9.60
CA ALA A 203 -26.99 -10.99 9.65
C ALA A 203 -27.50 -10.12 8.48
N SER A 204 -26.62 -9.48 7.70
CA SER A 204 -26.99 -8.57 6.61
C SER A 204 -27.26 -9.28 5.27
N GLY A 205 -26.77 -10.50 5.07
CA GLY A 205 -26.88 -11.26 3.83
C GLY A 205 -26.01 -10.71 2.68
N GLN A 206 -25.42 -9.53 2.85
CA GLN A 206 -24.54 -8.90 1.85
C GLN A 206 -23.59 -7.89 2.48
N VAL A 207 -22.44 -7.68 1.86
CA VAL A 207 -21.48 -6.64 2.25
C VAL A 207 -20.51 -6.33 1.11
N ASP A 208 -19.93 -5.14 1.12
CA ASP A 208 -18.73 -4.86 0.37
C ASP A 208 -17.49 -5.31 1.15
N GLY A 209 -16.73 -6.27 0.60
CA GLY A 209 -15.52 -6.80 1.23
C GLY A 209 -14.42 -5.76 1.46
N ALA A 210 -14.34 -4.70 0.63
CA ALA A 210 -13.40 -3.61 0.87
C ALA A 210 -13.72 -2.87 2.17
N ARG A 211 -15.01 -2.62 2.46
CA ARG A 211 -15.44 -2.06 3.75
C ARG A 211 -15.19 -3.00 4.92
N VAL A 212 -15.30 -4.31 4.71
CA VAL A 212 -14.88 -5.30 5.72
C VAL A 212 -13.39 -5.14 6.01
N GLY A 213 -12.55 -4.95 4.97
CA GLY A 213 -11.12 -4.70 5.12
C GLY A 213 -10.82 -3.44 5.96
N GLU A 214 -11.53 -2.34 5.71
CA GLU A 214 -11.39 -1.11 6.52
C GLU A 214 -11.75 -1.35 7.99
N ALA A 215 -12.85 -2.04 8.25
CA ALA A 215 -13.27 -2.38 9.61
C ALA A 215 -12.27 -3.32 10.31
N VAL A 216 -11.70 -4.28 9.57
CA VAL A 216 -10.62 -5.16 10.05
C VAL A 216 -9.38 -4.35 10.41
N THR A 217 -8.95 -3.42 9.56
CA THR A 217 -7.81 -2.53 9.86
C THR A 217 -8.02 -1.80 11.18
N LYS A 218 -9.18 -1.18 11.34
CA LYS A 218 -9.55 -0.47 12.56
C LYS A 218 -9.54 -1.40 13.79
N ALA A 219 -10.14 -2.58 13.68
CA ALA A 219 -10.19 -3.56 14.76
C ALA A 219 -8.78 -4.01 15.20
N ILE A 220 -7.89 -4.27 14.25
CA ILE A 220 -6.50 -4.64 14.53
C ILE A 220 -5.76 -3.49 15.22
N ARG A 221 -5.88 -2.25 14.73
CA ARG A 221 -5.24 -1.07 15.33
C ARG A 221 -5.70 -0.86 16.76
N LEU A 222 -7.00 -0.86 17.00
CA LEU A 222 -7.57 -0.73 18.35
C LEU A 222 -7.10 -1.85 19.29
N THR A 223 -6.99 -3.09 18.78
CA THR A 223 -6.55 -4.24 19.59
C THR A 223 -5.06 -4.18 19.94
N LEU A 224 -4.21 -3.78 18.98
CA LEU A 224 -2.76 -3.85 19.14
C LEU A 224 -2.13 -2.57 19.68
N PHE A 225 -2.77 -1.42 19.49
CA PHE A 225 -2.25 -0.10 19.86
C PHE A 225 -3.21 0.68 20.77
N GLY A 226 -4.45 0.25 20.94
CA GLY A 226 -5.48 0.99 21.68
C GLY A 226 -6.04 2.20 20.93
N VAL A 227 -5.52 2.50 19.73
CA VAL A 227 -5.82 3.70 18.93
C VAL A 227 -5.89 3.34 17.44
N ASP A 228 -6.66 4.12 16.67
CA ASP A 228 -6.93 3.85 15.27
C ASP A 228 -6.27 4.87 14.31
N ASP A 229 -5.99 6.06 14.78
CA ASP A 229 -5.43 7.15 13.97
C ASP A 229 -4.02 7.56 14.41
N GLU A 230 -3.38 8.40 13.60
CA GLU A 230 -2.02 8.85 13.80
C GLU A 230 -1.86 9.78 15.02
N ASN A 231 -2.84 10.64 15.27
CA ASN A 231 -2.81 11.55 16.42
C ASN A 231 -2.95 10.76 17.72
N GLY A 232 -3.85 9.78 17.74
CA GLY A 232 -3.98 8.84 18.87
C GLY A 232 -2.70 8.06 19.11
N LEU A 233 -2.02 7.58 18.03
CA LEU A 233 -0.75 6.88 18.14
C LEU A 233 0.34 7.79 18.73
N TRP A 234 0.43 9.03 18.28
CA TRP A 234 1.37 10.00 18.84
C TRP A 234 1.11 10.26 20.33
N ALA A 235 -0.17 10.48 20.69
CA ALA A 235 -0.56 10.64 22.09
C ALA A 235 -0.22 9.39 22.93
N ALA A 236 -0.44 8.17 22.40
CA ALA A 236 -0.09 6.93 23.09
C ALA A 236 1.42 6.81 23.33
N VAL A 237 2.26 7.24 22.39
CA VAL A 237 3.71 7.29 22.56
C VAL A 237 4.11 8.27 23.66
N GLN A 238 3.54 9.48 23.67
CA GLN A 238 3.85 10.50 24.68
C GLN A 238 3.37 10.12 26.08
N GLN A 239 2.22 9.43 26.19
CA GLN A 239 1.59 9.05 27.45
C GLN A 239 1.98 7.66 27.95
N ARG A 240 2.91 6.98 27.24
CA ARG A 240 3.32 5.63 27.60
C ARG A 240 3.80 5.54 29.06
N GLN A 241 3.40 4.48 29.73
CA GLN A 241 3.89 4.21 31.09
C GLN A 241 5.34 3.69 31.06
N PRO A 242 6.16 4.01 32.08
CA PRO A 242 7.54 3.52 32.15
C PRO A 242 7.64 1.99 32.11
N ASP A 243 6.69 1.29 32.74
CA ASP A 243 6.64 -0.18 32.75
C ASP A 243 6.04 -0.76 31.47
N GLY A 244 5.47 0.09 30.58
CA GLY A 244 4.88 -0.25 29.31
C GLY A 244 3.72 -1.25 29.40
N GLY A 245 2.69 -1.08 28.55
CA GLY A 245 1.63 -2.08 28.37
C GLY A 245 2.10 -3.29 27.54
N ASP A 246 1.22 -4.29 27.38
CA ASP A 246 1.46 -5.40 26.43
C ASP A 246 1.09 -5.07 24.98
N ASP A 247 0.61 -3.84 24.74
CA ASP A 247 0.42 -3.29 23.39
C ASP A 247 1.75 -3.03 22.68
N VAL A 248 1.69 -2.71 21.38
CA VAL A 248 2.89 -2.53 20.56
C VAL A 248 3.72 -1.33 21.03
N VAL A 249 3.10 -0.22 21.45
CA VAL A 249 3.80 0.99 21.89
C VAL A 249 4.60 0.71 23.17
N GLY A 250 3.96 0.11 24.17
CA GLY A 250 4.62 -0.26 25.43
C GLY A 250 5.75 -1.26 25.24
N ARG A 251 5.57 -2.22 24.33
CA ARG A 251 6.62 -3.20 24.01
C ARG A 251 7.80 -2.57 23.27
N LEU A 252 7.55 -1.64 22.33
CA LEU A 252 8.61 -0.88 21.65
C LEU A 252 9.40 -0.04 22.66
N ALA A 253 8.72 0.66 23.57
CA ALA A 253 9.36 1.48 24.60
C ALA A 253 10.28 0.65 25.51
N ARG A 254 9.84 -0.55 25.92
CA ARG A 254 10.68 -1.46 26.71
C ARG A 254 11.86 -2.02 25.93
N ALA A 255 11.69 -2.33 24.66
CA ALA A 255 12.74 -2.90 23.80
C ALA A 255 13.77 -1.85 23.34
N ALA A 256 13.40 -0.58 23.33
CA ALA A 256 14.26 0.54 22.91
C ALA A 256 14.11 1.75 23.84
N PRO A 257 14.49 1.63 25.14
CA PRO A 257 14.29 2.68 26.14
C PRO A 257 15.12 3.94 25.86
N GLN A 258 16.12 3.86 24.99
CA GLN A 258 16.97 4.98 24.58
C GLN A 258 16.37 5.84 23.47
N CYS A 259 15.29 5.37 22.82
CA CYS A 259 14.67 6.09 21.71
C CYS A 259 13.88 7.31 22.20
N SER A 260 13.96 8.40 21.46
CA SER A 260 13.09 9.57 21.65
C SER A 260 11.63 9.22 21.32
N ASP A 261 10.68 10.12 21.65
CA ASP A 261 9.27 9.95 21.32
C ASP A 261 9.06 9.89 19.80
N GLU A 262 9.80 10.70 19.04
CA GLU A 262 9.75 10.71 17.59
C GLU A 262 10.25 9.39 17.00
N GLU A 263 11.34 8.85 17.52
CA GLU A 263 11.87 7.56 17.05
C GLU A 263 10.93 6.42 17.39
N LEU A 264 10.36 6.39 18.58
CA LEU A 264 9.36 5.39 18.97
C LEU A 264 8.07 5.51 18.12
N PHE A 265 7.63 6.74 17.85
CA PHE A 265 6.50 6.99 16.98
C PHE A 265 6.75 6.47 15.56
N LEU A 266 7.93 6.70 15.00
CA LEU A 266 8.33 6.17 13.71
C LEU A 266 8.31 4.63 13.68
N LEU A 267 8.83 3.98 14.72
CA LEU A 267 8.78 2.52 14.85
C LEU A 267 7.34 2.01 14.95
N ALA A 268 6.52 2.64 15.79
CA ALA A 268 5.13 2.28 15.98
C ALA A 268 4.30 2.50 14.71
N SER A 269 4.46 3.64 14.03
CA SER A 269 3.77 3.99 12.78
C SER A 269 4.03 2.99 11.67
N SER A 270 5.23 2.41 11.61
CA SER A 270 5.58 1.39 10.60
C SER A 270 4.76 0.11 10.74
N VAL A 271 4.32 -0.22 11.95
CA VAL A 271 3.47 -1.38 12.23
C VAL A 271 2.00 -0.99 12.20
N HIS A 272 1.64 0.16 12.77
CA HIS A 272 0.27 0.69 12.78
C HIS A 272 -0.23 0.97 11.36
N GLY A 273 0.64 1.46 10.47
CA GLY A 273 0.27 1.83 9.10
C GLY A 273 -0.57 3.09 9.06
N SER A 274 -0.32 4.03 9.97
CA SER A 274 -0.84 5.39 9.88
C SER A 274 -0.20 6.07 8.66
N GLY A 275 -1.06 6.61 7.79
CA GLY A 275 -0.66 7.06 6.46
C GLY A 275 -0.64 5.92 5.43
N GLU A 276 -0.34 6.22 4.18
CA GLU A 276 -0.41 5.31 3.03
C GLU A 276 0.70 4.22 2.99
N ARG A 277 1.44 3.99 4.06
CA ARG A 277 2.77 3.36 4.05
C ARG A 277 2.83 1.89 4.47
N GLY A 278 1.71 1.18 4.57
CA GLY A 278 1.75 -0.25 4.90
C GLY A 278 1.24 -0.57 6.30
N GLY A 279 1.96 -1.38 7.08
CA GLY A 279 1.54 -1.79 8.41
C GLY A 279 0.33 -2.73 8.41
N VAL A 280 -0.52 -2.64 9.42
CA VAL A 280 -1.67 -3.56 9.57
C VAL A 280 -2.73 -3.42 8.46
N GLY A 281 -2.81 -2.29 7.75
CA GLY A 281 -3.69 -2.14 6.60
C GLY A 281 -3.41 -3.14 5.48
N GLN A 282 -2.15 -3.57 5.32
CA GLN A 282 -1.79 -4.60 4.34
C GLN A 282 -2.34 -5.99 4.70
N ILE A 283 -2.59 -6.26 5.99
CA ILE A 283 -3.26 -7.50 6.43
C ILE A 283 -4.68 -7.52 5.89
N SER A 284 -5.37 -6.39 6.01
CA SER A 284 -6.76 -6.25 5.55
C SER A 284 -6.89 -6.36 4.04
N ASP A 285 -5.97 -5.75 3.27
CA ASP A 285 -5.95 -5.91 1.82
C ASP A 285 -5.79 -7.39 1.43
N THR A 286 -4.85 -8.08 2.06
CA THR A 286 -4.63 -9.52 1.83
C THR A 286 -5.85 -10.35 2.24
N PHE A 287 -6.52 -9.97 3.33
CA PHE A 287 -7.76 -10.63 3.76
C PHE A 287 -8.90 -10.44 2.76
N VAL A 288 -9.06 -9.25 2.18
CA VAL A 288 -10.08 -9.01 1.14
C VAL A 288 -9.85 -9.91 -0.09
N TRP A 289 -8.60 -10.17 -0.46
CA TRP A 289 -8.26 -11.16 -1.47
C TRP A 289 -8.64 -12.58 -1.06
N ALA A 290 -8.41 -12.95 0.20
CA ALA A 290 -8.86 -14.24 0.71
C ALA A 290 -10.39 -14.38 0.60
N LEU A 291 -11.14 -13.32 0.90
CA LEU A 291 -12.60 -13.30 0.73
C LEU A 291 -13.02 -13.51 -0.72
N LEU A 292 -12.33 -12.89 -1.69
CA LEU A 292 -12.61 -13.09 -3.11
C LEU A 292 -12.42 -14.57 -3.50
N HIS A 293 -11.31 -15.20 -3.10
CA HIS A 293 -11.09 -16.63 -3.38
C HIS A 293 -12.16 -17.53 -2.75
N LEU A 294 -12.52 -17.28 -1.49
CA LEU A 294 -13.55 -18.04 -0.79
C LEU A 294 -14.95 -17.86 -1.41
N ALA A 295 -15.24 -16.67 -1.93
CA ALA A 295 -16.52 -16.36 -2.59
C ALA A 295 -16.59 -16.82 -4.03
N SER A 296 -15.43 -16.99 -4.69
CA SER A 296 -15.34 -17.49 -6.07
C SER A 296 -15.34 -19.03 -6.14
N ASP A 297 -14.96 -19.72 -5.04
CA ASP A 297 -14.90 -21.18 -4.96
C ASP A 297 -15.54 -21.67 -3.65
N ILE A 298 -16.81 -22.03 -3.74
CA ILE A 298 -17.58 -22.55 -2.59
C ILE A 298 -16.98 -23.88 -2.07
N GLY A 299 -16.47 -24.72 -2.97
CA GLY A 299 -15.86 -26.00 -2.60
C GLY A 299 -14.58 -25.80 -1.77
N LEU A 300 -13.79 -24.75 -2.07
CA LEU A 300 -12.64 -24.35 -1.26
C LEU A 300 -13.06 -23.94 0.14
N ALA A 301 -14.10 -23.10 0.26
CA ALA A 301 -14.60 -22.64 1.56
C ALA A 301 -15.12 -23.81 2.42
N GLU A 302 -15.82 -24.78 1.82
CA GLU A 302 -16.29 -26.00 2.50
C GLU A 302 -15.12 -26.87 2.95
N LYS A 303 -14.14 -27.12 2.07
CA LYS A 303 -12.93 -27.87 2.40
C LYS A 303 -12.18 -27.30 3.59
N LEU A 304 -12.02 -25.96 3.63
CA LEU A 304 -11.34 -25.29 4.76
C LEU A 304 -12.12 -25.34 6.06
N ARG A 305 -13.47 -25.43 6.00
CA ARG A 305 -14.30 -25.66 7.19
C ARG A 305 -14.14 -27.07 7.71
N GLU A 306 -14.11 -28.06 6.81
CA GLU A 306 -13.93 -29.47 7.17
C GLU A 306 -12.51 -29.75 7.70
N ASN A 307 -11.51 -29.04 7.15
CA ASN A 307 -10.09 -29.22 7.48
C ASN A 307 -9.43 -27.89 7.86
N PRO A 308 -9.67 -27.35 9.07
CA PRO A 308 -9.09 -26.06 9.48
C PRO A 308 -7.56 -26.03 9.50
N ASP A 309 -6.90 -27.19 9.56
CA ASP A 309 -5.44 -27.32 9.48
C ASP A 309 -4.88 -26.91 8.09
N ASP A 310 -5.72 -26.83 7.06
CA ASP A 310 -5.36 -26.32 5.73
C ASP A 310 -5.39 -24.77 5.65
N ILE A 311 -6.01 -24.07 6.60
CA ILE A 311 -6.10 -22.59 6.60
C ILE A 311 -4.72 -21.93 6.57
N PRO A 312 -3.69 -22.36 7.31
CA PRO A 312 -2.35 -21.79 7.19
C PRO A 312 -1.76 -21.91 5.77
N VAL A 313 -2.03 -23.00 5.05
CA VAL A 313 -1.56 -23.21 3.67
C VAL A 313 -2.31 -22.25 2.73
N PHE A 314 -3.60 -22.11 2.89
CA PHE A 314 -4.43 -21.16 2.17
C PHE A 314 -3.92 -19.71 2.37
N VAL A 315 -3.65 -19.32 3.63
CA VAL A 315 -3.11 -17.98 3.95
C VAL A 315 -1.76 -17.73 3.26
N GLU A 316 -0.83 -18.72 3.26
CA GLU A 316 0.44 -18.58 2.54
C GLU A 316 0.24 -18.40 1.04
N GLU A 317 -0.73 -19.11 0.46
CA GLU A 317 -1.01 -19.02 -0.97
C GLU A 317 -1.62 -17.67 -1.34
N ILE A 318 -2.53 -17.13 -0.52
CA ILE A 318 -3.06 -15.77 -0.71
C ILE A 318 -1.94 -14.73 -0.62
N VAL A 319 -1.02 -14.85 0.35
CA VAL A 319 0.13 -13.95 0.45
C VAL A 319 1.05 -14.08 -0.76
N ARG A 320 1.24 -15.29 -1.30
CA ARG A 320 2.03 -15.53 -2.51
C ARG A 320 1.42 -14.82 -3.72
N LEU A 321 0.14 -15.05 -3.97
CA LEU A 321 -0.57 -14.54 -5.14
C LEU A 321 -0.85 -13.03 -5.06
N HIS A 322 -1.19 -12.53 -3.87
CA HIS A 322 -1.72 -11.21 -3.65
C HIS A 322 -0.95 -10.42 -2.60
N SER A 323 0.38 -10.57 -2.57
CA SER A 323 1.20 -9.71 -1.71
C SER A 323 0.91 -8.23 -2.05
N THR A 324 0.68 -7.41 -1.04
CA THR A 324 0.29 -6.01 -1.20
C THR A 324 1.34 -5.17 -1.91
N ILE A 325 2.62 -5.54 -1.77
CA ILE A 325 3.72 -4.89 -2.48
C ILE A 325 4.22 -5.85 -3.55
N GLN A 326 3.75 -5.65 -4.78
CA GLN A 326 4.13 -6.46 -5.95
C GLN A 326 5.52 -6.10 -6.49
N TYR A 327 5.90 -4.81 -6.35
CA TYR A 327 7.12 -4.22 -6.89
C TYR A 327 7.85 -3.41 -5.81
N PRO A 328 8.50 -4.06 -4.81
CA PRO A 328 9.30 -3.32 -3.83
C PRO A 328 10.47 -2.62 -4.50
N LEU A 329 10.64 -1.34 -4.16
CA LEU A 329 11.70 -0.49 -4.69
C LEU A 329 13.03 -0.75 -3.98
N ARG A 330 14.13 -0.63 -4.73
CA ARG A 330 15.51 -0.71 -4.25
C ARG A 330 16.35 0.40 -4.85
N VAL A 331 17.41 0.76 -4.15
CA VAL A 331 18.46 1.67 -4.63
C VAL A 331 19.79 0.93 -4.58
N ALA A 332 20.54 0.99 -5.66
CA ALA A 332 21.90 0.48 -5.72
C ALA A 332 22.83 1.37 -4.87
N LEU A 333 23.57 0.80 -3.94
CA LEU A 333 24.52 1.54 -3.09
C LEU A 333 25.87 1.73 -3.78
N ARG A 334 26.16 0.93 -4.80
CA ARG A 334 27.31 0.99 -5.68
C ARG A 334 26.92 0.44 -7.05
N ASP A 335 27.80 0.56 -8.04
CA ASP A 335 27.60 -0.08 -9.33
C ASP A 335 27.50 -1.61 -9.12
N ILE A 336 26.44 -2.20 -9.62
CA ILE A 336 26.13 -3.63 -9.43
C ILE A 336 25.37 -4.18 -10.63
N ARG A 337 25.62 -5.46 -10.95
CA ARG A 337 24.83 -6.21 -11.93
C ARG A 337 23.89 -7.18 -11.23
N ILE A 338 22.60 -7.14 -11.62
CA ILE A 338 21.58 -8.06 -11.12
C ILE A 338 20.81 -8.63 -12.32
N GLY A 339 20.95 -9.94 -12.53
CA GLY A 339 20.45 -10.57 -13.75
C GLY A 339 21.09 -9.93 -14.97
N ASP A 340 20.29 -9.42 -15.88
CA ASP A 340 20.74 -8.76 -17.11
C ASP A 340 20.85 -7.22 -16.99
N LEU A 341 20.58 -6.67 -15.80
CA LEU A 341 20.61 -5.22 -15.55
C LEU A 341 21.95 -4.81 -14.93
N ASP A 342 22.60 -3.84 -15.53
CA ASP A 342 23.70 -3.08 -14.96
C ASP A 342 23.12 -1.82 -14.32
N LEU A 343 23.31 -1.64 -13.01
CA LEU A 343 22.75 -0.58 -12.19
C LEU A 343 23.89 0.28 -11.65
N SER A 344 23.76 1.59 -11.80
CA SER A 344 24.73 2.54 -11.26
C SER A 344 24.44 2.86 -9.79
N ALA A 345 25.47 3.30 -9.05
CA ALA A 345 25.32 3.76 -7.68
C ALA A 345 24.30 4.90 -7.59
N GLY A 346 23.32 4.77 -6.70
CA GLY A 346 22.21 5.71 -6.53
C GLY A 346 21.01 5.44 -7.43
N GLU A 347 21.12 4.54 -8.40
CA GLU A 347 20.01 4.19 -9.28
C GLU A 347 18.92 3.42 -8.53
N MET A 348 17.67 3.84 -8.73
CA MET A 348 16.50 3.20 -8.17
C MET A 348 15.85 2.26 -9.20
N PHE A 349 15.37 1.12 -8.72
CA PHE A 349 14.71 0.13 -9.56
C PHE A 349 13.63 -0.64 -8.79
N ALA A 350 12.72 -1.27 -9.51
CA ALA A 350 11.70 -2.12 -8.96
C ALA A 350 12.09 -3.60 -9.04
N VAL A 351 11.72 -4.36 -8.02
CA VAL A 351 11.88 -5.83 -7.99
C VAL A 351 10.53 -6.47 -8.24
N ALA A 352 10.39 -7.23 -9.33
CA ALA A 352 9.12 -7.84 -9.73
C ALA A 352 8.76 -9.07 -8.87
N ALA A 353 8.62 -8.87 -7.56
CA ALA A 353 8.35 -9.93 -6.59
C ALA A 353 7.02 -10.65 -6.86
N GLY A 354 5.98 -9.90 -7.25
CA GLY A 354 4.68 -10.46 -7.58
C GLY A 354 4.71 -11.36 -8.82
N ALA A 355 5.46 -10.96 -9.86
CA ALA A 355 5.66 -11.78 -11.05
C ALA A 355 6.45 -13.05 -10.73
N ALA A 356 7.56 -12.91 -9.98
CA ALA A 356 8.37 -14.06 -9.56
C ALA A 356 7.61 -15.06 -8.67
N ASN A 357 6.64 -14.59 -7.88
CA ASN A 357 5.75 -15.46 -7.10
C ASN A 357 4.83 -16.32 -7.96
N ARG A 358 4.60 -15.94 -9.21
CA ARG A 358 3.71 -16.62 -10.18
C ARG A 358 4.48 -17.37 -11.26
N GLU A 359 5.81 -17.27 -11.26
CA GLU A 359 6.67 -17.92 -12.26
C GLU A 359 6.59 -19.45 -12.11
N GLY A 360 6.28 -20.13 -13.20
CA GLY A 360 6.09 -21.58 -13.22
C GLY A 360 4.72 -22.08 -12.77
N ASP A 361 3.78 -21.19 -12.45
CA ASP A 361 2.40 -21.56 -12.14
C ASP A 361 1.63 -21.91 -13.43
N SER A 362 1.05 -23.11 -13.45
CA SER A 362 0.09 -23.53 -14.49
C SER A 362 -1.38 -23.27 -14.09
N GLY A 363 -1.63 -22.54 -13.01
CA GLY A 363 -2.96 -22.22 -12.47
C GLY A 363 -2.94 -21.88 -10.98
N ASP A 364 -4.06 -21.43 -10.46
CA ASP A 364 -4.25 -21.13 -9.04
C ASP A 364 -4.18 -22.41 -8.20
N ARG A 365 -3.07 -22.61 -7.50
CA ARG A 365 -2.84 -23.78 -6.65
C ARG A 365 -3.17 -23.51 -5.17
N VAL A 366 -4.29 -22.85 -4.91
CA VAL A 366 -4.72 -22.50 -3.54
C VAL A 366 -4.84 -23.75 -2.63
N ASN A 367 -4.75 -24.94 -3.20
CA ASN A 367 -4.94 -26.23 -2.52
C ASN A 367 -3.65 -27.08 -2.42
N GLU A 368 -2.50 -26.61 -2.92
CA GLU A 368 -1.25 -27.35 -2.85
C GLU A 368 -0.33 -26.77 -1.75
N ARG A 369 0.70 -27.54 -1.34
CA ARG A 369 1.65 -27.08 -0.32
C ARG A 369 2.25 -25.73 -0.71
N ALA A 370 2.20 -24.77 0.23
CA ALA A 370 2.73 -23.42 0.05
C ALA A 370 4.16 -23.46 -0.50
N CYS A 371 4.35 -22.92 -1.71
CA CYS A 371 5.66 -22.76 -2.32
C CYS A 371 6.45 -21.66 -1.60
N LYS A 372 7.76 -21.67 -1.73
CA LYS A 372 8.58 -20.51 -1.33
C LYS A 372 8.15 -19.29 -2.15
N HIS A 373 7.85 -18.20 -1.46
CA HIS A 373 7.41 -16.98 -2.12
C HIS A 373 8.11 -15.72 -1.56
N TRP A 374 8.04 -14.64 -2.30
CA TRP A 374 8.64 -13.34 -1.98
C TRP A 374 7.64 -12.34 -1.38
N GLY A 375 6.43 -12.76 -1.02
CA GLY A 375 5.36 -11.89 -0.50
C GLY A 375 5.73 -11.11 0.76
N PHE A 376 6.71 -11.61 1.54
CA PHE A 376 7.30 -10.91 2.68
C PHE A 376 8.70 -10.36 2.39
N GLY A 377 9.15 -10.39 1.15
CA GLY A 377 10.53 -10.10 0.80
C GLY A 377 11.53 -11.09 1.42
N ALA A 378 12.82 -10.81 1.28
CA ALA A 378 13.89 -11.58 1.89
C ALA A 378 15.09 -10.68 2.27
N GLY A 379 16.15 -11.28 2.85
CA GLY A 379 17.37 -10.58 3.26
C GLY A 379 17.14 -9.58 4.37
N ALA A 380 17.95 -8.54 4.40
CA ALA A 380 17.93 -7.50 5.43
C ALA A 380 16.57 -6.78 5.54
N HIS A 381 15.85 -6.67 4.42
CA HIS A 381 14.56 -5.97 4.33
C HIS A 381 13.33 -6.90 4.37
N ARG A 382 13.48 -8.15 4.77
CA ARG A 382 12.34 -9.06 4.99
C ARG A 382 11.34 -8.43 5.96
N CYS A 383 10.03 -8.60 5.72
CA CYS A 383 8.97 -8.11 6.60
C CYS A 383 9.18 -8.64 8.03
N ARG A 384 9.33 -7.73 8.99
CA ARG A 384 9.53 -8.09 10.42
C ARG A 384 8.24 -8.50 11.10
N ALA A 385 7.08 -8.09 10.55
CA ALA A 385 5.76 -8.46 11.04
C ALA A 385 5.21 -9.76 10.42
N ASN A 386 5.98 -10.51 9.63
CA ASN A 386 5.49 -11.67 8.88
C ASN A 386 4.78 -12.74 9.75
N HIS A 387 5.19 -12.91 11.01
CA HIS A 387 4.54 -13.83 11.95
C HIS A 387 3.18 -13.31 12.42
N LEU A 388 3.09 -12.00 12.66
CA LEU A 388 1.83 -11.33 13.03
C LEU A 388 0.83 -11.40 11.87
N VAL A 389 1.27 -11.07 10.66
CA VAL A 389 0.42 -11.12 9.45
C VAL A 389 -0.21 -12.49 9.27
N ARG A 390 0.60 -13.55 9.31
CA ARG A 390 0.11 -14.94 9.18
C ARG A 390 -0.88 -15.31 10.27
N ALA A 391 -0.57 -14.97 11.51
CA ALA A 391 -1.40 -15.32 12.65
C ALA A 391 -2.75 -14.59 12.62
N VAL A 392 -2.74 -13.29 12.28
CA VAL A 392 -3.98 -12.51 12.17
C VAL A 392 -4.82 -12.94 10.98
N LEU A 393 -4.21 -13.15 9.80
CA LEU A 393 -4.94 -13.64 8.61
C LEU A 393 -5.61 -14.99 8.88
N ARG A 394 -4.91 -15.90 9.56
CA ARG A 394 -5.48 -17.18 9.98
C ARG A 394 -6.73 -16.98 10.83
N VAL A 395 -6.64 -16.15 11.89
CA VAL A 395 -7.77 -15.86 12.77
C VAL A 395 -8.94 -15.24 12.00
N LEU A 396 -8.67 -14.30 11.09
CA LEU A 396 -9.72 -13.67 10.28
C LEU A 396 -10.43 -14.67 9.37
N VAL A 397 -9.69 -15.57 8.73
CA VAL A 397 -10.25 -16.61 7.86
C VAL A 397 -11.09 -17.60 8.68
N GLU A 398 -10.58 -18.06 9.83
CA GLU A 398 -11.31 -18.96 10.74
C GLU A 398 -12.64 -18.33 11.19
N GLU A 399 -12.61 -17.08 11.64
CA GLU A 399 -13.79 -16.36 12.13
C GLU A 399 -14.81 -16.04 11.02
N TRP A 400 -14.34 -15.77 9.79
CA TRP A 400 -15.19 -15.60 8.62
C TRP A 400 -15.90 -16.92 8.26
N LEU A 401 -15.14 -17.99 8.08
CA LEU A 401 -15.68 -19.31 7.72
C LEU A 401 -16.67 -19.86 8.75
N ALA A 402 -16.49 -19.54 10.03
CA ALA A 402 -17.38 -19.96 11.09
C ALA A 402 -18.76 -19.29 11.05
N ARG A 403 -18.90 -18.14 10.37
CA ARG A 403 -20.13 -17.31 10.40
C ARG A 403 -20.78 -17.09 9.05
N ILE A 404 -20.00 -17.06 7.98
CA ILE A 404 -20.49 -16.76 6.65
C ILE A 404 -20.44 -18.05 5.80
N HIS A 405 -21.60 -18.56 5.47
CA HIS A 405 -21.75 -19.75 4.64
C HIS A 405 -22.17 -19.36 3.22
N GLN A 406 -21.72 -20.13 2.22
CA GLN A 406 -22.12 -19.97 0.82
C GLN A 406 -21.99 -18.51 0.29
N CYS A 407 -20.90 -17.84 0.71
CA CYS A 407 -20.57 -16.52 0.21
C CYS A 407 -20.25 -16.59 -1.29
N ALA A 408 -20.77 -15.64 -2.06
CA ALA A 408 -20.55 -15.56 -3.49
C ALA A 408 -20.34 -14.11 -3.95
N VAL A 409 -19.61 -13.94 -5.04
CA VAL A 409 -19.54 -12.70 -5.83
C VAL A 409 -20.59 -12.73 -6.94
N PRO A 410 -21.09 -11.57 -7.43
CA PRO A 410 -21.98 -11.52 -8.58
C PRO A 410 -21.36 -12.17 -9.82
N GLU A 411 -22.23 -12.81 -10.63
CA GLU A 411 -21.79 -13.39 -11.90
C GLU A 411 -21.18 -12.31 -12.80
N GLY A 412 -20.01 -12.61 -13.38
CA GLY A 412 -19.28 -11.67 -14.23
C GLY A 412 -18.51 -10.57 -13.47
N PHE A 413 -18.42 -10.65 -12.15
CA PHE A 413 -17.62 -9.70 -11.38
C PHE A 413 -16.14 -9.75 -11.81
N VAL A 414 -15.59 -8.59 -12.15
CA VAL A 414 -14.18 -8.42 -12.51
C VAL A 414 -13.54 -7.52 -11.44
N PRO A 415 -12.59 -8.06 -10.65
CA PRO A 415 -11.95 -7.28 -9.60
C PRO A 415 -11.16 -6.11 -10.16
N GLN A 416 -11.35 -4.92 -9.59
CA GLN A 416 -10.59 -3.72 -9.86
C GLN A 416 -9.62 -3.42 -8.74
N TYR A 417 -8.43 -2.97 -9.09
CA TYR A 417 -7.32 -2.73 -8.16
C TYR A 417 -7.01 -1.26 -8.00
N ILE A 418 -6.55 -0.88 -6.84
CA ILE A 418 -5.95 0.43 -6.62
C ILE A 418 -4.56 0.45 -7.29
N PRO A 419 -4.27 1.40 -8.19
CA PRO A 419 -2.97 1.50 -8.85
C PRO A 419 -1.80 1.51 -7.86
N GLY A 420 -0.76 0.73 -8.14
CA GLY A 420 0.44 0.63 -7.30
C GLY A 420 0.28 -0.15 -5.99
N ARG A 421 -0.95 -0.59 -5.65
CA ARG A 421 -1.26 -1.38 -4.46
C ARG A 421 -2.11 -2.58 -4.84
N SER A 422 -1.78 -3.76 -4.32
CA SER A 422 -2.61 -4.96 -4.50
C SER A 422 -3.80 -4.92 -3.54
N ALA A 423 -4.68 -3.93 -3.70
CA ALA A 423 -5.89 -3.77 -2.91
C ALA A 423 -7.09 -3.66 -3.85
N LEU A 424 -8.20 -4.30 -3.52
CA LEU A 424 -9.43 -4.21 -4.30
C LEU A 424 -10.17 -2.90 -4.00
N VAL A 425 -10.70 -2.26 -5.05
CA VAL A 425 -11.53 -1.05 -4.93
C VAL A 425 -12.85 -1.38 -4.27
N GLU A 426 -13.44 -2.51 -4.66
CA GLU A 426 -14.69 -3.04 -4.15
C GLU A 426 -14.70 -4.56 -4.22
N LEU A 427 -15.51 -5.20 -3.39
CA LEU A 427 -15.77 -6.65 -3.45
C LEU A 427 -17.20 -6.92 -2.98
N PRO A 428 -18.19 -6.87 -3.89
CA PRO A 428 -19.58 -7.18 -3.55
C PRO A 428 -19.73 -8.65 -3.18
N LEU A 429 -20.15 -8.92 -1.95
CA LEU A 429 -20.35 -10.26 -1.42
C LEU A 429 -21.80 -10.46 -1.01
N THR A 430 -22.36 -11.62 -1.30
CA THR A 430 -23.70 -12.02 -0.91
C THR A 430 -23.72 -13.46 -0.39
N TRP A 431 -24.65 -13.78 0.51
CA TRP A 431 -24.89 -15.12 1.05
C TRP A 431 -26.34 -15.29 1.50
N GLN A 432 -26.75 -16.53 1.75
CA GLN A 432 -28.06 -16.82 2.35
C GLN A 432 -27.97 -16.64 3.87
N THR A 433 -28.92 -15.89 4.46
CA THR A 433 -29.07 -15.69 5.90
C THR A 433 -29.90 -16.79 6.55
#